data_b78f19612c77c2a3a764cd97679c240a
#
_entry.id   b78f19612c77c2a3a764cd97679c240a
#
_cell.length_a   1.000
_cell.length_b   1.000
_cell.length_c   1.000
_cell.angle_alpha   90.00
_cell.angle_beta   90.00
_cell.angle_gamma   90.00
#
_symmetry.space_group_name_H-M   'P 1'
#
loop_
_entity.id
_entity.type
_entity.pdbx_description
1 polymer ?
#
loop_
_entity_poly.entity_id
_entity_poly.type
_entity_poly.pdbx_seq_one_letter_code
_entity_poly.pdbx_strand_id
1 'polypeptide(L)' 'MDFEILSSINYIEQIAVGPGIRDLARLQKHYGKGNWRKLKGFANVLLIDGTIHAAELHWYEAHGIGKKEIKIKFPLLD' A
#
# COMPACT_ATOMS: atom_id res chain seq x y z
N MET A 1 4.77 -7.51 8.22
CA MET A 1 4.96 -6.04 8.15
C MET A 1 5.67 -5.55 9.40
N ASP A 2 6.44 -4.50 9.27
CA ASP A 2 7.16 -3.90 10.41
C ASP A 2 6.31 -2.85 11.14
N PHE A 3 5.04 -2.81 10.86
CA PHE A 3 4.09 -1.89 11.47
C PHE A 3 2.68 -2.48 11.44
N GLU A 4 1.80 -1.94 12.28
CA GLU A 4 0.41 -2.33 12.34
C GLU A 4 -0.46 -1.14 11.96
N ILE A 5 -1.48 -1.38 11.13
CA ILE A 5 -2.44 -0.34 10.74
C ILE A 5 -3.54 -0.32 11.79
N LEU A 6 -3.70 0.82 12.47
CA LEU A 6 -4.62 0.96 13.60
C LEU A 6 -5.97 1.57 13.25
N SER A 7 -6.09 2.17 12.08
CA SER A 7 -7.32 2.84 11.64
C SER A 7 -7.72 2.39 10.26
N SER A 8 -8.90 2.83 9.81
CA SER A 8 -9.27 2.72 8.40
C SER A 8 -8.26 3.50 7.56
N ILE A 9 -8.00 3.03 6.35
CA ILE A 9 -7.21 3.78 5.38
C ILE A 9 -8.15 4.75 4.68
N ASN A 10 -7.85 6.05 4.77
CA ASN A 10 -8.69 7.12 4.25
C ASN A 10 -8.04 7.82 3.06
N TYR A 11 -8.86 8.55 2.31
CA TYR A 11 -8.41 9.34 1.16
C TYR A 11 -7.65 8.50 0.14
N ILE A 12 -8.20 7.34 -0.17
CA ILE A 12 -7.59 6.38 -1.10
C ILE A 12 -7.59 6.96 -2.50
N GLU A 13 -6.42 6.94 -3.15
CA GLU A 13 -6.21 7.48 -4.49
C GLU A 13 -5.43 6.46 -5.32
N GLN A 14 -5.87 6.26 -6.56
CA GLN A 14 -5.15 5.43 -7.52
C GLN A 14 -4.05 6.28 -8.17
N ILE A 15 -2.80 5.82 -8.08
CA ILE A 15 -1.66 6.57 -8.59
C ILE A 15 -1.00 5.93 -9.80
N ALA A 16 -1.30 4.69 -10.12
CA ALA A 16 -0.87 4.02 -11.35
C ALA A 16 -1.74 2.81 -11.64
N VAL A 17 -1.86 2.45 -12.90
CA VAL A 17 -2.60 1.24 -13.33
C VAL A 17 -1.82 0.49 -14.38
N GLY A 18 -1.95 -0.84 -14.38
CA GLY A 18 -1.42 -1.74 -15.40
C GLY A 18 0.00 -1.40 -15.82
N PRO A 19 0.25 -1.15 -17.12
CA PRO A 19 1.60 -0.87 -17.62
C PRO A 19 2.25 0.38 -17.04
N GLY A 20 1.49 1.27 -16.41
CA GLY A 20 2.02 2.42 -15.68
C GLY A 20 2.68 2.04 -14.36
N ILE A 21 2.50 0.81 -13.90
CA ILE A 21 3.15 0.30 -12.69
C ILE A 21 4.52 -0.25 -13.06
N ARG A 22 5.58 0.32 -12.47
CA ARG A 22 6.95 -0.12 -12.74
C ARG A 22 7.15 -1.60 -12.44
N ASP A 23 6.56 -2.09 -11.35
CA ASP A 23 6.73 -3.46 -10.87
C ASP A 23 5.70 -4.46 -11.40
N LEU A 24 4.98 -4.13 -12.47
CA LEU A 24 3.88 -4.94 -12.96
C LEU A 24 4.29 -6.40 -13.23
N ALA A 25 5.40 -6.61 -13.93
CA ALA A 25 5.86 -7.97 -14.27
C ALA A 25 6.14 -8.79 -13.01
N ARG A 26 6.75 -8.19 -11.99
CA ARG A 26 7.04 -8.84 -10.74
C ARG A 26 5.75 -9.20 -9.98
N LEU A 27 4.79 -8.28 -9.95
CA LEU A 27 3.51 -8.51 -9.28
C LEU A 27 2.74 -9.66 -9.94
N GLN A 28 2.72 -9.69 -11.27
CA GLN A 28 2.06 -10.76 -12.02
C GLN A 28 2.73 -12.11 -11.78
N LYS A 29 4.05 -12.12 -11.69
CA LYS A 29 4.81 -13.34 -11.43
C LYS A 29 4.56 -13.89 -10.02
N HIS A 30 4.53 -13.01 -9.00
CA HIS A 30 4.40 -13.43 -7.61
C HIS A 30 2.96 -13.71 -7.17
N TYR A 31 2.00 -12.95 -7.68
CA TYR A 31 0.63 -12.98 -7.17
C TYR A 31 -0.40 -13.38 -8.22
N GLY A 32 -0.03 -13.33 -9.48
CA GLY A 32 -0.93 -13.68 -10.58
C GLY A 32 -1.27 -12.49 -11.47
N LYS A 33 -1.80 -12.83 -12.65
CA LYS A 33 -2.28 -11.84 -13.61
C LYS A 33 -3.59 -11.23 -13.10
N GLY A 34 -3.78 -9.95 -13.39
CA GLY A 34 -4.99 -9.24 -13.03
C GLY A 34 -4.87 -7.78 -13.42
N ASN A 35 -5.93 -7.03 -13.14
CA ASN A 35 -5.95 -5.59 -13.36
C ASN A 35 -5.28 -4.89 -12.17
N TRP A 36 -3.96 -4.86 -12.19
CA TRP A 36 -3.17 -4.31 -11.12
C TRP A 36 -3.25 -2.78 -11.05
N ARG A 37 -3.34 -2.28 -9.84
CA ARG A 37 -3.37 -0.84 -9.53
C ARG A 37 -2.39 -0.56 -8.41
N LYS A 38 -1.78 0.61 -8.44
CA LYS A 38 -1.02 1.14 -7.32
C LYS A 38 -1.85 2.23 -6.64
N LEU A 39 -1.99 2.13 -5.34
CA LEU A 39 -2.86 2.99 -4.55
C LEU A 39 -2.07 3.64 -3.42
N LYS A 40 -2.58 4.77 -2.94
CA LYS A 40 -2.12 5.40 -1.71
C LYS A 40 -3.31 5.77 -0.85
N GLY A 41 -3.05 5.95 0.44
CA GLY A 41 -4.04 6.42 1.39
C GLY A 41 -3.36 6.77 2.69
N PHE A 42 -4.14 7.17 3.69
CA PHE A 42 -3.63 7.67 4.97
C PHE A 42 -4.26 6.89 6.12
N ALA A 43 -3.45 6.54 7.10
CA ALA A 43 -3.93 5.82 8.28
C ALA A 43 -3.01 6.09 9.47
N ASN A 44 -3.50 5.78 10.67
CA ASN A 44 -2.65 5.72 11.86
C ASN A 44 -1.97 4.36 11.90
N VAL A 45 -0.69 4.36 12.20
CA VAL A 45 0.13 3.15 12.27
C VAL A 45 0.86 3.06 13.60
N LEU A 46 1.04 1.84 14.08
CA LEU A 46 1.88 1.51 15.23
C LEU A 46 3.20 0.99 14.70
N LEU A 47 4.29 1.68 15.02
CA LEU A 47 5.62 1.26 14.62
C LEU A 47 6.18 0.21 15.58
N ILE A 48 7.24 -0.46 15.15
CA ILE A 48 7.88 -1.53 15.94
C ILE A 48 8.44 -1.02 17.28
N ASP A 49 8.76 0.27 17.38
CA ASP A 49 9.23 0.90 18.63
C ASP A 49 8.09 1.26 19.59
N GLY A 50 6.83 0.95 19.25
CA GLY A 50 5.67 1.23 20.08
C GLY A 50 5.06 2.60 19.90
N THR A 51 5.59 3.44 19.00
CA THR A 51 5.03 4.77 18.75
C THR A 51 3.93 4.73 17.70
N ILE A 52 2.96 5.64 17.83
CA ILE A 52 1.81 5.75 16.92
C ILE A 52 1.96 7.03 16.10
N HIS A 53 1.77 6.91 14.79
CA HIS A 53 1.94 8.02 13.86
C HIS A 53 0.87 8.02 12.78
N ALA A 54 0.55 9.20 12.27
CA ALA A 54 -0.16 9.31 11.00
C ALA A 54 0.83 9.05 9.87
N ALA A 55 0.42 8.26 8.88
CA ALA A 55 1.31 7.85 7.80
C ALA A 55 0.57 7.79 6.46
N GLU A 56 1.31 8.07 5.40
CA GLU A 56 0.87 7.79 4.05
C GLU A 56 1.30 6.35 3.71
N LEU A 57 0.35 5.57 3.21
CA LEU A 57 0.57 4.17 2.84
C LEU A 57 0.47 4.03 1.33
N HIS A 58 1.32 3.18 0.77
CA HIS A 58 1.25 2.77 -0.65
C HIS A 58 1.13 1.26 -0.72
N TRP A 59 0.33 0.76 -1.66
CA TRP A 59 0.18 -0.68 -1.87
C TRP A 59 -0.23 -0.96 -3.32
N TYR A 60 -0.15 -2.24 -3.67
CA TYR A 60 -0.67 -2.75 -4.94
C TYR A 60 -1.92 -3.57 -4.67
N GLU A 61 -2.82 -3.58 -5.62
CA GLU A 61 -4.07 -4.30 -5.47
C GLU A 61 -4.60 -4.73 -6.83
N ALA A 62 -5.20 -5.92 -6.89
CA ALA A 62 -5.94 -6.38 -8.06
C ALA A 62 -7.21 -7.08 -7.58
N HIS A 63 -8.29 -6.96 -8.34
CA HIS A 63 -9.56 -7.60 -8.02
C HIS A 63 -9.37 -9.12 -7.93
N GLY A 64 -9.89 -9.72 -6.88
CA GLY A 64 -9.77 -11.16 -6.63
C GLY A 64 -8.45 -11.59 -5.99
N ILE A 65 -7.44 -10.70 -5.95
CA ILE A 65 -6.14 -10.96 -5.35
C ILE A 65 -6.00 -10.23 -4.01
N GLY A 66 -6.53 -9.03 -3.91
CA GLY A 66 -6.48 -8.21 -2.70
C GLY A 66 -5.29 -7.27 -2.65
N LYS A 67 -5.08 -6.65 -1.48
CA LYS A 67 -3.98 -5.71 -1.23
C LYS A 67 -2.69 -6.48 -1.00
N LYS A 68 -1.61 -6.01 -1.64
CA LYS A 68 -0.27 -6.60 -1.52
C LYS A 68 0.76 -5.52 -1.27
N GLU A 69 1.77 -5.87 -0.46
CA GLU A 69 2.97 -5.07 -0.25
C GLU A 69 2.67 -3.66 0.27
N ILE A 70 1.87 -3.58 1.33
CA ILE A 70 1.56 -2.30 1.97
C ILE A 70 2.83 -1.75 2.60
N LYS A 71 3.19 -0.51 2.27
CA LYS A 71 4.39 0.18 2.78
C LYS A 71 4.05 1.55 3.29
N ILE A 72 4.82 2.01 4.27
CA ILE A 72 4.79 3.40 4.69
C ILE A 72 5.65 4.21 3.72
N LYS A 73 5.10 5.31 3.23
CA LYS A 73 5.82 6.33 2.47
C LYS A 73 6.40 7.32 3.46
N PHE A 74 7.72 7.30 3.67
CA PHE A 74 8.39 8.25 4.56
C PHE A 74 8.60 9.60 3.87
N PRO A 75 8.67 10.70 4.65
CA PRO A 75 8.60 10.77 6.11
C PRO A 75 7.18 10.56 6.66
N LEU A 76 7.10 10.27 7.98
CA LEU A 76 5.83 10.24 8.68
C LEU A 76 5.18 11.63 8.67
N LEU A 77 3.84 11.68 8.82
CA LEU A 77 3.08 12.92 8.67
C LEU A 77 2.98 13.74 9.95
N ASP A 78 3.40 13.19 11.09
CA ASP A 78 3.35 13.89 12.39
C ASP A 78 4.66 13.82 13.17
#